data_85ae9175ae109c53dfd65b28fdf5a0ab
#
_entry.id   85ae9175ae109c53dfd65b28fdf5a0ab
#
_cell.length_a   1.000
_cell.length_b   1.000
_cell.length_c   1.000
_cell.angle_alpha   90.00
_cell.angle_beta   90.00
_cell.angle_gamma   90.00
#
_symmetry.space_group_name_H-M   'P 1'
#
loop_
_entity.id
_entity.type
_entity.pdbx_description
1 polymer ?
#
loop_
_entity_poly.entity_id
_entity_poly.type
_entity_poly.pdbx_seq_one_letter_code
_entity_poly.pdbx_strand_id
1 'polypeptide(L)'
;MRKTFLFLGALCAAMCAYAQSMPAEHHHHHDDADRTLGRVSFPTSCAARSQGPMEHGVALLHSFGYTQAEMQFRAIAKDDPGCAMAHWGVAMTKYQELWGEPESAALKTGEEEMAEARRPAAPPAVVTTREQAYIGALSAFFDPKDATFQQRADAYETKMNALHAAYPDDVEGAAFDALAILAAESPIDTSLSHEHEALAILIPLFEAHPDHPGLAHYIIHTCDTPALAPEGLKAAREYAKIAPASAHALHMPGHIFARLGMWQEDIDSNVASVKASEKAEAAGQPGAAHQMHAKEFLIYAYLQVGQDQKAKELTYDMRSVGNRMEAMPGMDDMKHGGNRLDNEVRAVYGIEMHDWKTLAAEAPAPGSKEYLKFDTYWGHGVAAGHLKDAKLAASALTEFDKGVEALKKSPYASRISSMEVERNEMVGWQAFAENKPENAVTAMRKAADQQDKLGQGEVDIPAREMLGDLLMMEKRPGEALVEYKMALNLSPNRLNGLLSAGMAAEKDKKPEEARAFYTAAARQTDFGKTSQRTDVAHAVKMAGAAETAMNN
;
A
#
# COMPACT_ATOMS: atom_id res chain seq x y z
N MET A 1 -6.99 5.21 0.25
CA MET A 1 -6.57 3.82 0.25
C MET A 1 -5.98 3.34 -1.07
N ARG A 2 -6.62 3.50 -2.21
CA ARG A 2 -6.11 3.01 -3.51
C ARG A 2 -4.98 3.81 -4.15
N LYS A 3 -4.51 4.90 -3.56
CA LYS A 3 -3.39 5.69 -4.11
C LYS A 3 -2.08 4.88 -4.20
N THR A 4 -1.80 4.03 -3.25
CA THR A 4 -0.56 3.23 -3.16
C THR A 4 -0.67 1.92 -3.95
N PHE A 5 -1.82 1.28 -3.95
CA PHE A 5 -2.04 -0.03 -4.55
C PHE A 5 -1.99 -0.09 -6.08
N LEU A 6 -2.49 0.92 -6.79
CA LEU A 6 -2.53 0.91 -8.26
C LEU A 6 -1.15 0.94 -8.96
N PHE A 7 -0.07 1.18 -8.22
CA PHE A 7 1.28 1.19 -8.80
C PHE A 7 2.02 -0.14 -8.61
N LEU A 8 1.68 -0.93 -7.58
CA LEU A 8 2.28 -2.25 -7.40
C LEU A 8 1.77 -3.25 -8.45
N GLY A 9 0.57 -3.07 -8.98
CA GLY A 9 0.03 -3.91 -10.04
C GLY A 9 0.88 -3.90 -11.31
N ALA A 10 1.36 -2.72 -11.73
CA ALA A 10 2.35 -2.63 -12.81
C ALA A 10 3.69 -3.26 -12.41
N LEU A 11 4.04 -3.23 -11.11
CA LEU A 11 5.23 -3.84 -10.57
C LEU A 11 5.20 -5.38 -10.65
N CYS A 12 4.06 -6.01 -10.45
CA CYS A 12 3.94 -7.48 -10.51
C CYS A 12 3.78 -8.02 -11.94
N ALA A 13 3.11 -7.27 -12.85
CA ALA A 13 2.88 -7.72 -14.22
C ALA A 13 4.19 -7.84 -15.04
N ALA A 14 5.15 -6.95 -14.82
CA ALA A 14 6.45 -6.99 -15.50
C ALA A 14 7.36 -8.15 -15.02
N MET A 15 7.15 -8.68 -13.80
CA MET A 15 7.89 -9.86 -13.33
C MET A 15 7.56 -11.14 -14.12
N CYS A 16 6.44 -11.18 -14.82
CA CYS A 16 6.06 -12.35 -15.65
C CYS A 16 6.88 -12.51 -16.91
N ALA A 17 7.45 -11.44 -17.48
CA ALA A 17 8.24 -11.51 -18.71
C ALA A 17 9.64 -12.16 -18.51
N TYR A 18 10.14 -12.21 -17.26
CA TYR A 18 11.49 -12.73 -16.98
C TYR A 18 11.57 -14.25 -16.89
N ALA A 19 10.45 -14.96 -16.72
CA ALA A 19 10.44 -16.42 -16.53
C ALA A 19 10.86 -17.24 -17.77
N GLN A 20 11.06 -16.61 -18.94
CA GLN A 20 11.31 -17.33 -20.19
C GLN A 20 12.78 -17.65 -20.50
N SER A 21 13.77 -17.24 -19.67
CA SER A 21 15.20 -17.35 -20.03
C SER A 21 16.11 -18.02 -18.99
N MET A 22 15.62 -18.71 -17.96
CA MET A 22 16.47 -19.40 -16.99
C MET A 22 16.66 -20.89 -17.32
N PRO A 23 17.89 -21.44 -17.25
CA PRO A 23 18.13 -22.87 -17.43
C PRO A 23 17.56 -23.68 -16.26
N ALA A 24 16.91 -24.80 -16.58
CA ALA A 24 16.45 -25.76 -15.61
C ALA A 24 17.65 -26.56 -15.06
N GLU A 25 17.83 -26.51 -13.75
CA GLU A 25 18.34 -27.62 -12.93
C GLU A 25 18.48 -27.17 -11.48
N HIS A 26 17.54 -27.63 -10.63
CA HIS A 26 17.85 -27.98 -9.24
C HIS A 26 16.63 -28.67 -8.60
N HIS A 27 16.81 -29.97 -8.32
CA HIS A 27 15.91 -30.71 -7.44
C HIS A 27 16.08 -30.21 -6.01
N HIS A 28 15.05 -29.62 -5.42
CA HIS A 28 15.01 -29.23 -4.01
C HIS A 28 14.00 -30.06 -3.23
N HIS A 29 14.39 -30.45 -2.03
CA HIS A 29 13.60 -31.16 -1.04
C HIS A 29 12.34 -30.36 -0.67
N HIS A 30 11.17 -30.97 -0.88
CA HIS A 30 9.85 -30.35 -0.75
C HIS A 30 9.33 -30.16 0.69
N ASP A 31 9.94 -30.78 1.70
CA ASP A 31 9.36 -30.84 3.06
C ASP A 31 9.54 -29.62 3.97
N ASP A 32 10.51 -28.73 3.68
CA ASP A 32 10.73 -27.51 4.50
C ASP A 32 10.14 -26.23 3.85
N ALA A 33 9.89 -26.24 2.55
CA ALA A 33 9.36 -25.08 1.83
C ALA A 33 7.87 -24.84 2.15
N ASP A 34 7.08 -25.89 2.35
CA ASP A 34 5.64 -25.81 2.59
C ASP A 34 5.28 -25.12 3.92
N ARG A 35 6.12 -25.21 4.94
CA ARG A 35 5.86 -24.63 6.27
C ARG A 35 6.14 -23.13 6.35
N THR A 36 6.78 -22.56 5.36
CA THR A 36 7.22 -21.14 5.36
C THR A 36 6.24 -20.18 4.70
N LEU A 37 5.17 -20.71 4.09
CA LEU A 37 4.09 -19.93 3.46
C LEU A 37 2.71 -20.14 4.12
N GLY A 38 2.64 -20.82 5.26
CA GLY A 38 1.39 -21.18 5.92
C GLY A 38 0.80 -22.49 5.39
N ARG A 39 -0.47 -22.75 5.66
CA ARG A 39 -1.18 -23.96 5.23
C ARG A 39 -2.37 -23.63 4.34
N VAL A 40 -2.44 -24.34 3.23
CA VAL A 40 -3.51 -24.29 2.24
C VAL A 40 -4.00 -25.71 1.97
N SER A 41 -5.28 -25.89 1.73
CA SER A 41 -5.88 -27.17 1.32
C SER A 41 -6.69 -26.98 0.06
N PHE A 42 -6.11 -27.31 -1.08
CA PHE A 42 -6.72 -27.13 -2.39
C PHE A 42 -6.79 -28.45 -3.17
N PRO A 43 -7.67 -29.39 -2.78
CA PRO A 43 -7.77 -30.69 -3.43
C PRO A 43 -8.21 -30.54 -4.89
N THR A 44 -7.50 -31.25 -5.79
CA THR A 44 -7.78 -31.22 -7.23
C THR A 44 -7.87 -32.63 -7.82
N SER A 45 -8.46 -32.73 -9.01
CA SER A 45 -8.47 -33.95 -9.82
C SER A 45 -7.17 -34.20 -10.57
N CYS A 46 -6.17 -33.35 -10.44
CA CYS A 46 -4.85 -33.53 -11.03
C CYS A 46 -4.13 -34.77 -10.47
N ALA A 47 -3.06 -35.21 -11.10
CA ALA A 47 -2.29 -36.35 -10.62
C ALA A 47 -1.83 -36.16 -9.16
N ALA A 48 -1.78 -37.21 -8.38
CA ALA A 48 -1.43 -37.15 -6.95
C ALA A 48 -0.08 -36.45 -6.69
N ARG A 49 0.90 -36.58 -7.61
CA ARG A 49 2.18 -35.87 -7.52
C ARG A 49 2.07 -34.34 -7.67
N SER A 50 0.97 -33.88 -8.27
CA SER A 50 0.73 -32.44 -8.49
C SER A 50 0.04 -31.77 -7.30
N GLN A 51 -0.48 -32.54 -6.32
CA GLN A 51 -1.28 -31.98 -5.21
C GLN A 51 -0.46 -31.03 -4.33
N GLY A 52 0.68 -31.45 -3.78
CA GLY A 52 1.54 -30.56 -2.97
C GLY A 52 2.03 -29.33 -3.75
N PRO A 53 2.58 -29.50 -4.97
CA PRO A 53 2.88 -28.36 -5.84
C PRO A 53 1.71 -27.41 -6.09
N MET A 54 0.48 -27.90 -6.19
CA MET A 54 -0.74 -27.09 -6.35
C MET A 54 -1.04 -26.25 -5.10
N GLU A 55 -1.01 -26.87 -3.93
CA GLU A 55 -1.21 -26.18 -2.64
C GLU A 55 -0.14 -25.12 -2.41
N HIS A 56 1.13 -25.43 -2.76
CA HIS A 56 2.21 -24.43 -2.73
C HIS A 56 1.93 -23.25 -3.68
N GLY A 57 1.47 -23.50 -4.90
CA GLY A 57 1.08 -22.45 -5.85
C GLY A 57 -0.05 -21.57 -5.33
N VAL A 58 -1.06 -22.16 -4.68
CA VAL A 58 -2.17 -21.42 -4.06
C VAL A 58 -1.69 -20.60 -2.85
N ALA A 59 -0.80 -21.15 -2.02
CA ALA A 59 -0.19 -20.40 -0.90
C ALA A 59 0.60 -19.17 -1.39
N LEU A 60 1.28 -19.29 -2.52
CA LEU A 60 1.95 -18.16 -3.19
C LEU A 60 0.93 -17.14 -3.71
N LEU A 61 -0.20 -17.56 -4.31
CA LEU A 61 -1.29 -16.66 -4.72
C LEU A 61 -1.82 -15.87 -3.51
N HIS A 62 -2.11 -16.56 -2.41
CA HIS A 62 -2.58 -15.92 -1.19
C HIS A 62 -1.61 -14.89 -0.59
N SER A 63 -0.32 -15.03 -0.87
CA SER A 63 0.72 -14.07 -0.47
C SER A 63 1.10 -13.09 -1.59
N PHE A 64 0.31 -13.01 -2.66
CA PHE A 64 0.53 -12.18 -3.86
C PHE A 64 1.91 -12.38 -4.50
N GLY A 65 2.49 -13.57 -4.31
CA GLY A 65 3.72 -14.02 -4.98
C GLY A 65 3.45 -14.46 -6.41
N TYR A 66 2.80 -13.62 -7.22
CA TYR A 66 2.26 -13.98 -8.55
C TYR A 66 3.29 -14.57 -9.50
N THR A 67 4.53 -14.04 -9.50
CA THR A 67 5.59 -14.55 -10.37
C THR A 67 5.98 -15.98 -10.01
N GLN A 68 6.19 -16.25 -8.72
CA GLN A 68 6.56 -17.58 -8.23
C GLN A 68 5.38 -18.56 -8.40
N ALA A 69 4.14 -18.09 -8.14
CA ALA A 69 2.93 -18.86 -8.38
C ALA A 69 2.78 -19.26 -9.84
N GLU A 70 3.01 -18.33 -10.79
CA GLU A 70 2.96 -18.61 -12.22
C GLU A 70 3.99 -19.68 -12.60
N MET A 71 5.25 -19.54 -12.16
CA MET A 71 6.30 -20.54 -12.42
C MET A 71 5.88 -21.91 -11.90
N GLN A 72 5.32 -21.96 -10.69
CA GLN A 72 4.83 -23.20 -10.07
C GLN A 72 3.71 -23.86 -10.88
N PHE A 73 2.68 -23.10 -11.25
CA PHE A 73 1.53 -23.62 -12.02
C PHE A 73 1.95 -24.03 -13.44
N ARG A 74 2.85 -23.30 -14.10
CA ARG A 74 3.38 -23.70 -15.40
C ARG A 74 4.22 -24.98 -15.33
N ALA A 75 4.96 -25.20 -14.23
CA ALA A 75 5.66 -26.46 -14.00
C ALA A 75 4.67 -27.61 -13.86
N ILE A 76 3.58 -27.43 -13.09
CA ILE A 76 2.52 -28.42 -12.97
C ILE A 76 1.87 -28.72 -14.33
N ALA A 77 1.49 -27.69 -15.10
CA ALA A 77 0.90 -27.88 -16.42
C ALA A 77 1.79 -28.64 -17.39
N LYS A 78 3.11 -28.47 -17.28
CA LYS A 78 4.10 -29.22 -18.06
C LYS A 78 4.21 -30.68 -17.63
N ASP A 79 4.23 -30.97 -16.32
CA ASP A 79 4.43 -32.30 -15.76
C ASP A 79 3.13 -33.12 -15.72
N ASP A 80 1.98 -32.46 -15.70
CA ASP A 80 0.64 -33.02 -15.69
C ASP A 80 -0.27 -32.26 -16.67
N PRO A 81 -0.13 -32.51 -17.99
CA PRO A 81 -0.86 -31.78 -19.02
C PRO A 81 -2.39 -31.93 -18.97
N GLY A 82 -2.91 -32.85 -18.15
CA GLY A 82 -4.34 -33.03 -17.89
C GLY A 82 -4.87 -32.23 -16.70
N CYS A 83 -4.02 -31.52 -15.98
CA CYS A 83 -4.37 -30.75 -14.80
C CYS A 83 -4.98 -29.40 -15.21
N ALA A 84 -6.32 -29.32 -15.32
CA ALA A 84 -7.04 -28.10 -15.65
C ALA A 84 -6.77 -26.95 -14.64
N MET A 85 -6.62 -27.32 -13.34
CA MET A 85 -6.39 -26.34 -12.28
C MET A 85 -5.00 -25.69 -12.34
N ALA A 86 -4.02 -26.30 -13.03
CA ALA A 86 -2.75 -25.64 -13.28
C ALA A 86 -2.91 -24.43 -14.21
N HIS A 87 -3.73 -24.54 -15.25
CA HIS A 87 -4.06 -23.45 -16.16
C HIS A 87 -4.90 -22.37 -15.46
N TRP A 88 -5.88 -22.78 -14.62
CA TRP A 88 -6.59 -21.86 -13.74
C TRP A 88 -5.64 -21.06 -12.86
N GLY A 89 -4.65 -21.73 -12.24
CA GLY A 89 -3.66 -21.07 -11.39
C GLY A 89 -2.81 -20.04 -12.15
N VAL A 90 -2.37 -20.35 -13.39
CA VAL A 90 -1.67 -19.36 -14.23
C VAL A 90 -2.58 -18.17 -14.54
N ALA A 91 -3.86 -18.39 -14.87
CA ALA A 91 -4.80 -17.30 -15.14
C ALA A 91 -5.04 -16.42 -13.91
N MET A 92 -5.14 -17.01 -12.69
CA MET A 92 -5.24 -16.26 -11.43
C MET A 92 -4.06 -15.29 -11.25
N THR A 93 -2.85 -15.67 -11.64
CA THR A 93 -1.68 -14.75 -11.56
C THR A 93 -1.80 -13.55 -12.50
N LYS A 94 -2.72 -13.57 -13.47
CA LYS A 94 -2.96 -12.48 -14.42
C LYS A 94 -4.12 -11.57 -14.03
N TYR A 95 -5.00 -12.02 -13.16
CA TYR A 95 -6.11 -11.21 -12.65
C TYR A 95 -5.61 -10.18 -11.64
N GLN A 96 -4.87 -10.61 -10.61
CA GLN A 96 -4.31 -9.74 -9.57
C GLN A 96 -5.38 -8.82 -8.94
N GLU A 97 -6.41 -9.39 -8.37
CA GLU A 97 -7.72 -8.84 -8.00
C GLU A 97 -7.72 -7.40 -7.44
N LEU A 98 -6.81 -7.08 -6.54
CA LEU A 98 -6.78 -5.77 -5.85
C LEU A 98 -5.97 -4.70 -6.59
N TRP A 99 -5.29 -5.06 -7.70
CA TRP A 99 -4.39 -4.13 -8.40
C TRP A 99 -5.04 -3.33 -9.52
N GLY A 100 -6.30 -3.61 -9.82
CA GLY A 100 -7.06 -2.95 -10.87
C GLY A 100 -6.99 -3.67 -12.21
N GLU A 101 -7.24 -2.95 -13.31
CA GLU A 101 -7.36 -3.54 -14.64
C GLU A 101 -6.02 -4.14 -15.08
N PRO A 102 -5.99 -5.44 -15.44
CA PRO A 102 -4.79 -6.07 -16.00
C PRO A 102 -4.44 -5.47 -17.37
N GLU A 103 -3.15 -5.44 -17.68
CA GLU A 103 -2.69 -5.04 -19.01
C GLU A 103 -3.20 -5.99 -20.11
N SER A 104 -3.31 -5.47 -21.34
CA SER A 104 -3.83 -6.25 -22.47
C SER A 104 -3.10 -7.58 -22.70
N ALA A 105 -1.79 -7.65 -22.42
CA ALA A 105 -1.02 -8.89 -22.50
C ALA A 105 -1.42 -9.91 -21.41
N ALA A 106 -1.69 -9.44 -20.20
CA ALA A 106 -2.14 -10.26 -19.08
C ALA A 106 -3.57 -10.79 -19.33
N LEU A 107 -4.47 -9.92 -19.80
CA LEU A 107 -5.83 -10.32 -20.21
C LEU A 107 -5.80 -11.41 -21.28
N LYS A 108 -4.98 -11.23 -22.33
CA LYS A 108 -4.82 -12.23 -23.38
C LYS A 108 -4.27 -13.55 -22.85
N THR A 109 -3.25 -13.52 -22.01
CA THR A 109 -2.69 -14.73 -21.39
C THR A 109 -3.74 -15.43 -20.52
N GLY A 110 -4.50 -14.68 -19.71
CA GLY A 110 -5.58 -15.23 -18.90
C GLY A 110 -6.67 -15.90 -19.76
N GLU A 111 -7.09 -15.26 -20.87
CA GLU A 111 -8.06 -15.83 -21.84
C GLU A 111 -7.54 -17.16 -22.43
N GLU A 112 -6.27 -17.18 -22.85
CA GLU A 112 -5.62 -18.38 -23.41
C GLU A 112 -5.56 -19.52 -22.38
N GLU A 113 -5.14 -19.24 -21.16
CA GLU A 113 -5.05 -20.24 -20.09
C GLU A 113 -6.43 -20.74 -19.65
N MET A 114 -7.45 -19.88 -19.61
CA MET A 114 -8.82 -20.32 -19.36
C MET A 114 -9.39 -21.21 -20.46
N ALA A 115 -8.99 -20.98 -21.73
CA ALA A 115 -9.35 -21.88 -22.82
C ALA A 115 -8.70 -23.27 -22.64
N GLU A 116 -7.45 -23.34 -22.20
CA GLU A 116 -6.78 -24.61 -21.87
C GLU A 116 -7.44 -25.30 -20.65
N ALA A 117 -7.76 -24.56 -19.58
CA ALA A 117 -8.44 -25.11 -18.40
C ALA A 117 -9.79 -25.78 -18.72
N ARG A 118 -10.49 -25.28 -19.74
CA ARG A 118 -11.77 -25.86 -20.22
C ARG A 118 -11.61 -26.95 -21.23
N ARG A 119 -10.39 -27.24 -21.70
CA ARG A 119 -10.17 -28.31 -22.67
C ARG A 119 -10.55 -29.66 -22.02
N PRO A 120 -11.27 -30.54 -22.73
CA PRO A 120 -11.62 -31.86 -22.18
C PRO A 120 -10.36 -32.60 -21.75
N ALA A 121 -10.30 -33.01 -20.49
CA ALA A 121 -9.21 -33.82 -19.98
C ALA A 121 -9.16 -35.17 -20.70
N ALA A 122 -7.96 -35.65 -21.02
CA ALA A 122 -7.81 -37.01 -21.54
C ALA A 122 -8.13 -38.03 -20.43
N PRO A 123 -8.91 -39.11 -20.73
CA PRO A 123 -9.17 -40.14 -19.73
C PRO A 123 -7.86 -40.70 -19.14
N PRO A 124 -7.76 -40.95 -17.81
CA PRO A 124 -8.88 -41.04 -16.85
C PRO A 124 -9.21 -39.74 -16.10
N ALA A 125 -8.52 -38.59 -16.38
CA ALA A 125 -8.74 -37.36 -15.63
C ALA A 125 -10.15 -36.81 -15.87
N VAL A 126 -10.86 -36.49 -14.79
CA VAL A 126 -12.21 -35.89 -14.81
C VAL A 126 -12.15 -34.66 -13.92
N VAL A 127 -12.34 -33.48 -14.51
CA VAL A 127 -12.49 -32.21 -13.76
C VAL A 127 -13.75 -32.28 -12.90
N THR A 128 -13.64 -32.10 -11.60
CA THR A 128 -14.76 -32.15 -10.67
C THR A 128 -15.71 -30.96 -10.86
N THR A 129 -16.95 -31.09 -10.36
CA THR A 129 -17.91 -29.96 -10.41
C THR A 129 -17.45 -28.76 -9.61
N ARG A 130 -16.68 -28.97 -8.52
CA ARG A 130 -16.03 -27.90 -7.74
C ARG A 130 -14.99 -27.17 -8.59
N GLU A 131 -14.09 -27.88 -9.22
CA GLU A 131 -13.06 -27.28 -10.10
C GLU A 131 -13.69 -26.56 -11.29
N GLN A 132 -14.77 -27.12 -11.88
CA GLN A 132 -15.54 -26.45 -12.94
C GLN A 132 -16.15 -25.12 -12.46
N ALA A 133 -16.54 -25.01 -11.20
CA ALA A 133 -17.05 -23.76 -10.63
C ALA A 133 -15.94 -22.70 -10.51
N TYR A 134 -14.73 -23.04 -10.05
CA TYR A 134 -13.56 -22.15 -10.06
C TYR A 134 -13.19 -21.69 -11.47
N ILE A 135 -13.11 -22.63 -12.41
CA ILE A 135 -12.83 -22.34 -13.82
C ILE A 135 -13.92 -21.44 -14.40
N GLY A 136 -15.18 -21.70 -14.09
CA GLY A 136 -16.32 -20.91 -14.55
C GLY A 136 -16.34 -19.50 -13.98
N ALA A 137 -15.94 -19.33 -12.71
CA ALA A 137 -15.84 -18.03 -12.08
C ALA A 137 -14.75 -17.16 -12.77
N LEU A 138 -13.55 -17.70 -12.91
CA LEU A 138 -12.45 -16.96 -13.53
C LEU A 138 -12.67 -16.72 -15.03
N SER A 139 -13.37 -17.62 -15.74
CA SER A 139 -13.80 -17.41 -17.12
C SER A 139 -14.75 -16.21 -17.26
N ALA A 140 -15.60 -15.96 -16.25
CA ALA A 140 -16.48 -14.78 -16.29
C ALA A 140 -15.71 -13.46 -16.28
N PHE A 141 -14.51 -13.46 -15.72
CA PHE A 141 -13.60 -12.30 -15.79
C PHE A 141 -12.91 -12.18 -17.17
N PHE A 142 -12.32 -13.26 -17.68
CA PHE A 142 -11.46 -13.19 -18.86
C PHE A 142 -12.18 -13.23 -20.21
N ASP A 143 -13.31 -13.96 -20.33
CA ASP A 143 -13.98 -14.21 -21.61
C ASP A 143 -14.65 -12.97 -22.25
N PRO A 144 -15.26 -12.03 -21.52
CA PRO A 144 -15.96 -10.89 -22.14
C PRO A 144 -14.97 -9.91 -22.77
N LYS A 145 -14.97 -9.79 -24.12
CA LYS A 145 -13.98 -8.97 -24.86
C LYS A 145 -14.16 -7.46 -24.70
N ASP A 146 -15.39 -7.00 -24.62
CA ASP A 146 -15.74 -5.57 -24.59
C ASP A 146 -16.20 -5.08 -23.19
N ALA A 147 -16.00 -5.88 -22.14
CA ALA A 147 -16.39 -5.53 -20.78
C ALA A 147 -15.35 -4.60 -20.14
N THR A 148 -15.83 -3.64 -19.34
CA THR A 148 -14.96 -2.84 -18.47
C THR A 148 -14.39 -3.70 -17.35
N PHE A 149 -13.33 -3.23 -16.69
CA PHE A 149 -12.78 -3.92 -15.52
C PHE A 149 -13.85 -4.16 -14.43
N GLN A 150 -14.68 -3.15 -14.13
CA GLN A 150 -15.76 -3.29 -13.14
C GLN A 150 -16.73 -4.41 -13.53
N GLN A 151 -17.18 -4.46 -14.78
CA GLN A 151 -18.09 -5.50 -15.25
C GLN A 151 -17.48 -6.92 -15.15
N ARG A 152 -16.16 -7.04 -15.39
CA ARG A 152 -15.43 -8.31 -15.24
C ARG A 152 -15.33 -8.71 -13.76
N ALA A 153 -14.99 -7.76 -12.87
CA ALA A 153 -14.89 -7.99 -11.44
C ALA A 153 -16.25 -8.39 -10.83
N ASP A 154 -17.33 -7.66 -11.18
CA ASP A 154 -18.71 -7.98 -10.74
C ASP A 154 -19.15 -9.38 -11.20
N ALA A 155 -18.78 -9.76 -12.44
CA ALA A 155 -19.12 -11.09 -12.96
C ALA A 155 -18.33 -12.21 -12.25
N TYR A 156 -17.07 -11.97 -11.92
CA TYR A 156 -16.24 -12.89 -11.14
C TYR A 156 -16.80 -13.04 -9.72
N GLU A 157 -17.04 -11.94 -9.02
CA GLU A 157 -17.65 -11.91 -7.69
C GLU A 157 -18.96 -12.70 -7.66
N THR A 158 -19.90 -12.42 -8.58
CA THR A 158 -21.17 -13.15 -8.68
C THR A 158 -20.96 -14.67 -8.76
N LYS A 159 -19.93 -15.13 -9.48
CA LYS A 159 -19.63 -16.54 -9.63
C LYS A 159 -18.92 -17.13 -8.41
N MET A 160 -18.05 -16.35 -7.75
CA MET A 160 -17.40 -16.76 -6.51
C MET A 160 -18.40 -16.88 -5.36
N ASN A 161 -19.34 -15.94 -5.22
CA ASN A 161 -20.46 -16.03 -4.30
C ASN A 161 -21.29 -17.32 -4.51
N ALA A 162 -21.58 -17.67 -5.77
CA ALA A 162 -22.30 -18.90 -6.10
C ALA A 162 -21.48 -20.16 -5.78
N LEU A 163 -20.17 -20.14 -5.98
CA LEU A 163 -19.25 -21.22 -5.60
C LEU A 163 -19.24 -21.41 -4.09
N HIS A 164 -19.02 -20.35 -3.34
CA HIS A 164 -19.01 -20.38 -1.87
C HIS A 164 -20.33 -20.92 -1.32
N ALA A 165 -21.47 -20.45 -1.85
CA ALA A 165 -22.79 -20.96 -1.45
C ALA A 165 -22.99 -22.45 -1.77
N ALA A 166 -22.42 -22.95 -2.87
CA ALA A 166 -22.51 -24.37 -3.26
C ALA A 166 -21.55 -25.26 -2.48
N TYR A 167 -20.43 -24.73 -2.01
CA TYR A 167 -19.38 -25.45 -1.28
C TYR A 167 -19.00 -24.71 0.02
N PRO A 168 -19.90 -24.64 1.02
CA PRO A 168 -19.69 -23.82 2.22
C PRO A 168 -18.54 -24.29 3.12
N ASP A 169 -18.07 -25.52 2.96
CA ASP A 169 -16.92 -26.07 3.68
C ASP A 169 -15.59 -25.85 2.94
N ASP A 170 -15.62 -25.20 1.77
CA ASP A 170 -14.43 -24.89 0.96
C ASP A 170 -13.80 -23.59 1.44
N VAL A 171 -12.79 -23.69 2.31
CA VAL A 171 -12.09 -22.54 2.89
C VAL A 171 -11.47 -21.66 1.80
N GLU A 172 -10.87 -22.27 0.76
CA GLU A 172 -10.28 -21.54 -0.35
C GLU A 172 -11.34 -20.81 -1.20
N GLY A 173 -12.49 -21.47 -1.43
CA GLY A 173 -13.64 -20.86 -2.11
C GLY A 173 -14.14 -19.63 -1.38
N ALA A 174 -14.27 -19.72 -0.06
CA ALA A 174 -14.68 -18.60 0.78
C ALA A 174 -13.61 -17.48 0.84
N ALA A 175 -12.32 -17.84 0.90
CA ALA A 175 -11.22 -16.85 0.90
C ALA A 175 -11.16 -16.07 -0.42
N PHE A 176 -11.26 -16.75 -1.56
CA PHE A 176 -11.31 -16.09 -2.87
C PHE A 176 -12.60 -15.31 -3.10
N ASP A 177 -13.73 -15.74 -2.51
CA ASP A 177 -14.99 -15.01 -2.55
C ASP A 177 -14.86 -13.66 -1.82
N ALA A 178 -14.31 -13.67 -0.61
CA ALA A 178 -14.05 -12.43 0.13
C ALA A 178 -13.10 -11.49 -0.64
N LEU A 179 -12.08 -12.03 -1.32
CA LEU A 179 -11.17 -11.24 -2.16
C LEU A 179 -11.90 -10.68 -3.40
N ALA A 180 -12.82 -11.46 -4.00
CA ALA A 180 -13.63 -11.01 -5.14
C ALA A 180 -14.57 -9.86 -4.76
N ILE A 181 -15.20 -9.92 -3.58
CA ILE A 181 -16.02 -8.83 -3.03
C ILE A 181 -15.21 -7.53 -2.95
N LEU A 182 -13.98 -7.58 -2.41
CA LEU A 182 -13.10 -6.41 -2.33
C LEU A 182 -12.66 -5.90 -3.72
N ALA A 183 -12.42 -6.81 -4.67
CA ALA A 183 -11.99 -6.47 -6.02
C ALA A 183 -13.11 -5.78 -6.83
N ALA A 184 -14.37 -6.11 -6.57
CA ALA A 184 -15.53 -5.54 -7.23
C ALA A 184 -15.97 -4.19 -6.65
N GLU A 185 -15.37 -3.75 -5.53
CA GLU A 185 -15.67 -2.45 -4.94
C GLU A 185 -15.38 -1.30 -5.90
N SER A 186 -16.35 -0.40 -6.04
CA SER A 186 -16.17 0.81 -6.84
C SER A 186 -15.13 1.74 -6.20
N PRO A 187 -14.20 2.33 -6.99
CA PRO A 187 -13.19 3.27 -6.47
C PRO A 187 -13.74 4.53 -5.77
N ILE A 188 -15.02 4.82 -5.98
CA ILE A 188 -15.71 5.98 -5.39
C ILE A 188 -16.61 5.58 -4.22
N ASP A 189 -16.75 4.30 -3.93
CA ASP A 189 -17.48 3.83 -2.75
C ASP A 189 -16.68 4.13 -1.47
N THR A 190 -17.34 4.70 -0.51
CA THR A 190 -16.80 5.02 0.83
C THR A 190 -17.68 4.45 1.94
N SER A 191 -18.62 3.56 1.58
CA SER A 191 -19.58 3.00 2.53
C SER A 191 -19.01 1.91 3.43
N LEU A 192 -17.86 1.34 3.07
CA LEU A 192 -17.24 0.16 3.70
C LEU A 192 -18.13 -1.09 3.67
N SER A 193 -19.12 -1.16 2.76
CA SER A 193 -20.06 -2.29 2.71
C SER A 193 -19.37 -3.57 2.24
N HIS A 194 -18.47 -3.48 1.26
CA HIS A 194 -17.70 -4.60 0.75
C HIS A 194 -16.70 -5.11 1.80
N GLU A 195 -16.06 -4.20 2.53
CA GLU A 195 -15.16 -4.56 3.62
C GLU A 195 -15.89 -5.30 4.74
N HIS A 196 -17.05 -4.82 5.16
CA HIS A 196 -17.86 -5.50 6.18
C HIS A 196 -18.34 -6.88 5.71
N GLU A 197 -18.72 -7.03 4.43
CA GLU A 197 -19.13 -8.31 3.86
C GLU A 197 -17.94 -9.28 3.82
N ALA A 198 -16.78 -8.85 3.33
CA ALA A 198 -15.56 -9.65 3.31
C ALA A 198 -15.12 -10.07 4.73
N LEU A 199 -15.16 -9.17 5.72
CA LEU A 199 -14.81 -9.48 7.12
C LEU A 199 -15.76 -10.48 7.74
N ALA A 200 -17.05 -10.46 7.39
CA ALA A 200 -18.03 -11.43 7.87
C ALA A 200 -17.68 -12.87 7.43
N ILE A 201 -16.99 -13.03 6.29
CA ILE A 201 -16.47 -14.31 5.80
C ILE A 201 -15.10 -14.61 6.44
N LEU A 202 -14.18 -13.65 6.40
CA LEU A 202 -12.77 -13.88 6.71
C LEU A 202 -12.49 -14.09 8.20
N ILE A 203 -13.12 -13.31 9.10
CA ILE A 203 -12.83 -13.39 10.54
C ILE A 203 -13.14 -14.76 11.14
N PRO A 204 -14.35 -15.34 10.95
CA PRO A 204 -14.65 -16.66 11.47
C PRO A 204 -13.75 -17.77 10.90
N LEU A 205 -13.40 -17.66 9.62
CA LEU A 205 -12.49 -18.61 8.97
C LEU A 205 -11.07 -18.51 9.53
N PHE A 206 -10.56 -17.30 9.76
CA PHE A 206 -9.23 -17.11 10.36
C PHE A 206 -9.17 -17.62 11.81
N GLU A 207 -10.26 -17.53 12.56
CA GLU A 207 -10.34 -18.13 13.89
C GLU A 207 -10.28 -19.66 13.85
N ALA A 208 -10.89 -20.29 12.82
CA ALA A 208 -10.88 -21.72 12.63
C ALA A 208 -9.58 -22.24 11.97
N HIS A 209 -8.93 -21.43 11.14
CA HIS A 209 -7.76 -21.77 10.35
C HIS A 209 -6.64 -20.71 10.54
N PRO A 210 -6.04 -20.60 11.76
CA PRO A 210 -5.14 -19.49 12.11
C PRO A 210 -3.78 -19.55 11.41
N ASP A 211 -3.44 -20.62 10.72
CA ASP A 211 -2.22 -20.82 9.94
C ASP A 211 -2.43 -20.65 8.41
N HIS A 212 -3.62 -20.20 7.99
CA HIS A 212 -3.94 -19.97 6.59
C HIS A 212 -3.47 -18.58 6.13
N PRO A 213 -2.57 -18.47 5.12
CA PRO A 213 -1.96 -17.20 4.74
C PRO A 213 -2.96 -16.20 4.14
N GLY A 214 -3.87 -16.68 3.27
CA GLY A 214 -4.84 -15.82 2.59
C GLY A 214 -5.81 -15.14 3.55
N LEU A 215 -6.29 -15.86 4.58
CA LEU A 215 -7.25 -15.30 5.53
C LEU A 215 -6.64 -14.13 6.31
N ALA A 216 -5.43 -14.30 6.86
CA ALA A 216 -4.74 -13.23 7.57
C ALA A 216 -4.43 -12.05 6.64
N HIS A 217 -3.95 -12.32 5.43
CA HIS A 217 -3.58 -11.33 4.43
C HIS A 217 -4.80 -10.49 3.99
N TYR A 218 -5.89 -11.16 3.66
CA TYR A 218 -7.10 -10.48 3.16
C TYR A 218 -7.79 -9.66 4.25
N ILE A 219 -7.76 -10.10 5.52
CA ILE A 219 -8.20 -9.29 6.66
C ILE A 219 -7.38 -7.98 6.73
N ILE A 220 -6.04 -8.03 6.55
CA ILE A 220 -5.22 -6.84 6.57
C ILE A 220 -5.63 -5.88 5.45
N HIS A 221 -5.80 -6.37 4.22
CA HIS A 221 -6.28 -5.54 3.11
C HIS A 221 -7.66 -4.93 3.36
N THR A 222 -8.59 -5.74 3.89
CA THR A 222 -9.95 -5.29 4.21
C THR A 222 -9.94 -4.21 5.30
N CYS A 223 -9.06 -4.36 6.28
CA CYS A 223 -8.97 -3.44 7.43
C CYS A 223 -8.04 -2.24 7.21
N ASP A 224 -7.47 -2.07 6.01
CA ASP A 224 -6.55 -0.97 5.73
C ASP A 224 -7.26 0.37 5.55
N THR A 225 -8.08 0.70 6.52
CA THR A 225 -8.78 1.99 6.67
C THR A 225 -8.67 2.46 8.11
N PRO A 226 -8.71 3.78 8.38
CA PRO A 226 -8.73 4.29 9.75
C PRO A 226 -9.87 3.70 10.61
N ALA A 227 -11.02 3.43 9.99
CA ALA A 227 -12.20 2.92 10.68
C ALA A 227 -12.06 1.44 11.08
N LEU A 228 -11.46 0.60 10.22
CA LEU A 228 -11.42 -0.86 10.39
C LEU A 228 -10.07 -1.38 10.89
N ALA A 229 -9.01 -0.56 10.89
CA ALA A 229 -7.67 -0.99 11.32
C ALA A 229 -7.63 -1.72 12.68
N PRO A 230 -8.42 -1.34 13.70
CA PRO A 230 -8.45 -2.09 14.96
C PRO A 230 -8.87 -3.55 14.81
N GLU A 231 -9.76 -3.86 13.86
CA GLU A 231 -10.23 -5.23 13.58
C GLU A 231 -9.15 -6.09 12.91
N GLY A 232 -8.25 -5.46 12.11
CA GLY A 232 -7.12 -6.12 11.44
C GLY A 232 -5.94 -6.47 12.35
N LEU A 233 -5.88 -5.93 13.58
CA LEU A 233 -4.68 -6.01 14.41
C LEU A 233 -4.26 -7.44 14.75
N LYS A 234 -5.21 -8.36 14.98
CA LYS A 234 -4.92 -9.78 15.24
C LYS A 234 -4.25 -10.43 14.03
N ALA A 235 -4.81 -10.24 12.84
CA ALA A 235 -4.27 -10.78 11.60
C ALA A 235 -2.88 -10.20 11.31
N ALA A 236 -2.69 -8.89 11.48
CA ALA A 236 -1.40 -8.23 11.32
C ALA A 236 -0.29 -8.83 12.22
N ARG A 237 -0.58 -9.12 13.48
CA ARG A 237 0.40 -9.71 14.41
C ARG A 237 0.76 -11.16 14.12
N GLU A 238 -0.08 -11.88 13.37
CA GLU A 238 0.13 -13.31 13.07
C GLU A 238 0.66 -13.54 11.65
N TYR A 239 0.32 -12.70 10.66
CA TYR A 239 0.61 -12.98 9.25
C TYR A 239 2.11 -13.18 8.95
N ALA A 240 2.98 -12.35 9.51
CA ALA A 240 4.43 -12.50 9.35
C ALA A 240 4.97 -13.84 9.94
N LYS A 241 4.28 -14.42 10.90
CA LYS A 241 4.62 -15.74 11.48
C LYS A 241 4.07 -16.88 10.63
N ILE A 242 2.93 -16.68 9.98
CA ILE A 242 2.29 -17.66 9.10
C ILE A 242 3.12 -17.83 7.82
N ALA A 243 3.56 -16.73 7.19
CA ALA A 243 4.29 -16.75 5.92
C ALA A 243 5.67 -16.04 5.99
N PRO A 244 6.58 -16.46 6.86
CA PRO A 244 7.85 -15.78 7.12
C PRO A 244 8.83 -15.78 5.93
N ALA A 245 8.59 -16.59 4.89
CA ALA A 245 9.40 -16.60 3.68
C ALA A 245 8.97 -15.54 2.66
N SER A 246 7.79 -14.96 2.80
CA SER A 246 7.28 -13.93 1.91
C SER A 246 7.67 -12.53 2.39
N ALA A 247 8.46 -11.79 1.59
CA ALA A 247 8.76 -10.39 1.88
C ALA A 247 7.50 -9.52 1.98
N HIS A 248 6.48 -9.85 1.17
CA HIS A 248 5.19 -9.18 1.22
C HIS A 248 4.45 -9.46 2.56
N ALA A 249 4.41 -10.72 3.00
CA ALA A 249 3.79 -11.08 4.28
C ALA A 249 4.49 -10.44 5.49
N LEU A 250 5.80 -10.21 5.39
CA LEU A 250 6.56 -9.48 6.41
C LEU A 250 6.26 -7.98 6.42
N HIS A 251 5.87 -7.39 5.28
CA HIS A 251 5.52 -5.99 5.14
C HIS A 251 4.06 -5.67 5.53
N MET A 252 3.12 -6.52 5.13
CA MET A 252 1.68 -6.26 5.24
C MET A 252 1.18 -5.87 6.65
N PRO A 253 1.72 -6.41 7.77
CA PRO A 253 1.38 -5.92 9.10
C PRO A 253 1.61 -4.42 9.29
N GLY A 254 2.60 -3.85 8.58
CA GLY A 254 2.93 -2.42 8.60
C GLY A 254 1.74 -1.53 8.23
N HIS A 255 0.86 -1.94 7.31
CA HIS A 255 -0.35 -1.21 6.95
C HIS A 255 -1.23 -0.94 8.17
N ILE A 256 -1.55 -1.99 8.93
CA ILE A 256 -2.38 -1.86 10.14
C ILE A 256 -1.63 -1.12 11.25
N PHE A 257 -0.34 -1.38 11.41
CA PHE A 257 0.47 -0.69 12.43
C PHE A 257 0.57 0.81 12.15
N ALA A 258 0.77 1.23 10.89
CA ALA A 258 0.77 2.63 10.49
C ALA A 258 -0.59 3.30 10.76
N ARG A 259 -1.72 2.65 10.38
CA ARG A 259 -3.08 3.13 10.68
C ARG A 259 -3.32 3.36 12.17
N LEU A 260 -2.77 2.50 13.01
CA LEU A 260 -2.93 2.56 14.47
C LEU A 260 -1.86 3.42 15.16
N GLY A 261 -0.90 3.97 14.42
CA GLY A 261 0.22 4.73 14.98
C GLY A 261 1.14 3.87 15.87
N MET A 262 1.26 2.58 15.54
CA MET A 262 2.12 1.59 16.22
C MET A 262 3.47 1.54 15.51
N TRP A 263 4.21 2.65 15.57
CA TRP A 263 5.37 2.91 14.72
C TRP A 263 6.54 1.95 14.97
N GLN A 264 6.73 1.41 16.17
CA GLN A 264 7.81 0.44 16.42
C GLN A 264 7.51 -0.90 15.77
N GLU A 265 6.27 -1.38 15.85
CA GLU A 265 5.83 -2.61 15.19
C GLU A 265 5.88 -2.46 13.66
N ASP A 266 5.55 -1.28 13.15
CA ASP A 266 5.69 -0.95 11.73
C ASP A 266 7.16 -1.00 11.28
N ILE A 267 8.07 -0.39 12.03
CA ILE A 267 9.52 -0.47 11.80
C ILE A 267 9.99 -1.93 11.79
N ASP A 268 9.62 -2.71 12.78
CA ASP A 268 10.09 -4.11 12.92
C ASP A 268 9.61 -4.97 11.74
N SER A 269 8.36 -4.79 11.32
CA SER A 269 7.74 -5.45 10.16
C SER A 269 8.48 -5.12 8.87
N ASN A 270 8.69 -3.85 8.59
CA ASN A 270 9.30 -3.40 7.34
C ASN A 270 10.81 -3.65 7.28
N VAL A 271 11.53 -3.61 8.41
CA VAL A 271 12.93 -4.05 8.48
C VAL A 271 13.06 -5.52 8.12
N ALA A 272 12.14 -6.37 8.58
CA ALA A 272 12.13 -7.79 8.22
C ALA A 272 11.87 -7.99 6.72
N SER A 273 10.91 -7.24 6.15
CA SER A 273 10.58 -7.28 4.72
C SER A 273 11.75 -6.82 3.84
N VAL A 274 12.42 -5.71 4.18
CA VAL A 274 13.61 -5.22 3.45
C VAL A 274 14.71 -6.28 3.44
N LYS A 275 15.02 -6.90 4.59
CA LYS A 275 16.03 -7.97 4.67
C LYS A 275 15.67 -9.20 3.83
N ALA A 276 14.39 -9.59 3.82
CA ALA A 276 13.93 -10.70 2.99
C ALA A 276 14.05 -10.37 1.49
N SER A 277 13.71 -9.15 1.10
CA SER A 277 13.83 -8.66 -0.27
C SER A 277 15.28 -8.60 -0.74
N GLU A 278 16.20 -8.10 0.10
CA GLU A 278 17.64 -8.05 -0.19
C GLU A 278 18.23 -9.47 -0.34
N LYS A 279 17.78 -10.42 0.49
CA LYS A 279 18.16 -11.82 0.36
C LYS A 279 17.66 -12.44 -0.95
N ALA A 280 16.44 -12.11 -1.37
CA ALA A 280 15.88 -12.55 -2.65
C ALA A 280 16.70 -12.00 -3.82
N GLU A 281 17.03 -10.70 -3.82
CA GLU A 281 17.88 -10.08 -4.85
C GLU A 281 19.27 -10.72 -4.91
N ALA A 282 19.90 -11.00 -3.75
CA ALA A 282 21.20 -11.67 -3.70
C ALA A 282 21.15 -13.10 -4.25
N ALA A 283 19.99 -13.76 -4.22
CA ALA A 283 19.74 -15.06 -4.83
C ALA A 283 19.31 -14.97 -6.32
N GLY A 284 19.35 -13.78 -6.93
CA GLY A 284 18.93 -13.55 -8.32
C GLY A 284 17.42 -13.57 -8.53
N GLN A 285 16.64 -13.42 -7.46
CA GLN A 285 15.18 -13.35 -7.51
C GLN A 285 14.70 -11.88 -7.48
N PRO A 286 13.51 -11.56 -8.01
CA PRO A 286 12.93 -10.22 -7.89
C PRO A 286 12.69 -9.84 -6.42
N GLY A 287 13.23 -8.71 -5.98
CA GLY A 287 13.09 -8.22 -4.61
C GLY A 287 12.96 -6.69 -4.51
N ALA A 288 13.51 -5.95 -5.46
CA ALA A 288 13.63 -4.49 -5.40
C ALA A 288 12.28 -3.76 -5.25
N ALA A 289 11.20 -4.28 -5.85
CA ALA A 289 9.88 -3.69 -5.74
C ALA A 289 9.33 -3.73 -4.31
N HIS A 290 9.38 -4.92 -3.68
CA HIS A 290 8.99 -5.07 -2.28
C HIS A 290 9.89 -4.26 -1.34
N GLN A 291 11.20 -4.18 -1.66
CA GLN A 291 12.16 -3.38 -0.92
C GLN A 291 11.79 -1.88 -0.94
N MET A 292 11.41 -1.33 -2.11
CA MET A 292 11.04 0.08 -2.23
C MET A 292 9.79 0.39 -1.40
N HIS A 293 8.75 -0.43 -1.50
CA HIS A 293 7.51 -0.22 -0.77
C HIS A 293 7.69 -0.35 0.74
N ALA A 294 8.43 -1.36 1.20
CA ALA A 294 8.76 -1.48 2.62
C ALA A 294 9.63 -0.31 3.13
N LYS A 295 10.54 0.22 2.31
CA LYS A 295 11.34 1.41 2.66
C LYS A 295 10.50 2.69 2.73
N GLU A 296 9.47 2.84 1.92
CA GLU A 296 8.51 3.94 2.00
C GLU A 296 7.88 4.00 3.41
N PHE A 297 7.35 2.88 3.91
CA PHE A 297 6.82 2.77 5.28
C PHE A 297 7.91 3.02 6.33
N LEU A 298 9.10 2.46 6.17
CA LEU A 298 10.22 2.69 7.11
C LEU A 298 10.65 4.15 7.21
N ILE A 299 10.71 4.86 6.08
CA ILE A 299 11.05 6.29 6.07
C ILE A 299 10.03 7.04 6.92
N TYR A 300 8.74 6.78 6.67
CA TYR A 300 7.66 7.43 7.38
C TYR A 300 7.66 7.07 8.87
N ALA A 301 7.74 5.80 9.22
CA ALA A 301 7.76 5.35 10.61
C ALA A 301 8.98 5.87 11.40
N TYR A 302 10.17 5.91 10.77
CA TYR A 302 11.36 6.52 11.40
C TYR A 302 11.17 8.01 11.70
N LEU A 303 10.49 8.75 10.81
CA LEU A 303 10.14 10.15 11.06
C LEU A 303 9.18 10.28 12.25
N GLN A 304 8.21 9.37 12.37
CA GLN A 304 7.25 9.40 13.46
C GLN A 304 7.88 9.07 14.84
N VAL A 305 8.97 8.31 14.90
CA VAL A 305 9.71 8.07 16.16
C VAL A 305 10.94 8.96 16.32
N GLY A 306 11.11 9.97 15.46
CA GLY A 306 12.22 10.92 15.53
C GLY A 306 13.58 10.32 15.18
N GLN A 307 13.65 9.20 14.47
CA GLN A 307 14.90 8.64 13.94
C GLN A 307 15.29 9.30 12.62
N ASP A 308 15.38 10.62 12.65
CA ASP A 308 15.52 11.51 11.50
C ASP A 308 16.68 11.14 10.56
N GLN A 309 17.81 10.70 11.15
CA GLN A 309 18.99 10.31 10.37
C GLN A 309 18.75 9.02 9.57
N LYS A 310 18.07 8.02 10.15
CA LYS A 310 17.74 6.79 9.43
C LYS A 310 16.73 7.05 8.32
N ALA A 311 15.71 7.87 8.59
CA ALA A 311 14.77 8.31 7.57
C ALA A 311 15.49 8.95 6.40
N LYS A 312 16.44 9.88 6.68
CA LYS A 312 17.25 10.53 5.67
C LYS A 312 18.05 9.55 4.82
N GLU A 313 18.76 8.64 5.46
CA GLU A 313 19.58 7.63 4.77
C GLU A 313 18.75 6.81 3.80
N LEU A 314 17.58 6.32 4.23
CA LEU A 314 16.69 5.54 3.37
C LEU A 314 16.08 6.38 2.25
N THR A 315 15.67 7.63 2.52
CA THR A 315 15.11 8.54 1.51
C THR A 315 16.10 8.72 0.34
N TYR A 316 17.39 8.92 0.63
CA TYR A 316 18.39 9.10 -0.42
C TYR A 316 18.90 7.79 -1.03
N ASP A 317 18.71 6.62 -0.39
CA ASP A 317 18.99 5.30 -0.96
C ASP A 317 17.91 4.84 -1.93
N MET A 318 16.68 5.37 -1.83
CA MET A 318 15.53 4.95 -2.66
C MET A 318 15.84 4.95 -4.15
N ARG A 319 16.54 5.97 -4.66
CA ARG A 319 16.98 6.06 -6.05
C ARG A 319 17.92 4.91 -6.45
N SER A 320 18.79 4.46 -5.53
CA SER A 320 19.67 3.31 -5.78
C SER A 320 18.86 2.02 -5.97
N VAL A 321 17.82 1.82 -5.15
CA VAL A 321 16.91 0.66 -5.29
C VAL A 321 16.14 0.74 -6.61
N GLY A 322 15.58 1.91 -6.93
CA GLY A 322 14.88 2.15 -8.20
C GLY A 322 15.76 1.86 -9.43
N ASN A 323 17.01 2.30 -9.42
CA ASN A 323 17.96 2.03 -10.51
C ASN A 323 18.26 0.53 -10.65
N ARG A 324 18.34 -0.23 -9.56
CA ARG A 324 18.52 -1.70 -9.63
C ARG A 324 17.29 -2.37 -10.23
N MET A 325 16.11 -1.90 -9.85
CA MET A 325 14.85 -2.37 -10.42
C MET A 325 14.76 -2.12 -11.93
N GLU A 326 15.12 -0.91 -12.38
CA GLU A 326 15.18 -0.55 -13.81
C GLU A 326 16.18 -1.38 -14.62
N ALA A 327 17.27 -1.83 -13.99
CA ALA A 327 18.30 -2.64 -14.66
C ALA A 327 17.89 -4.11 -14.83
N MET A 328 16.82 -4.58 -14.19
CA MET A 328 16.35 -5.95 -14.34
C MET A 328 15.69 -6.15 -15.71
N PRO A 329 16.08 -7.19 -16.49
CA PRO A 329 15.44 -7.51 -17.76
C PRO A 329 13.94 -7.79 -17.59
N GLY A 330 13.14 -7.29 -18.52
CA GLY A 330 11.67 -7.46 -18.48
C GLY A 330 10.93 -6.54 -17.54
N MET A 331 11.62 -5.55 -16.93
CA MET A 331 11.05 -4.58 -15.99
C MET A 331 10.83 -3.20 -16.63
N ASP A 332 10.69 -3.14 -17.98
CA ASP A 332 10.58 -1.86 -18.69
C ASP A 332 9.38 -1.02 -18.27
N ASP A 333 8.26 -1.67 -17.94
CA ASP A 333 7.05 -1.00 -17.44
C ASP A 333 7.21 -0.50 -16.00
N MET A 334 8.14 -1.06 -15.23
CA MET A 334 8.45 -0.69 -13.85
C MET A 334 9.47 0.44 -13.72
N LYS A 335 10.16 0.83 -14.81
CA LYS A 335 11.11 1.97 -14.84
C LYS A 335 10.52 3.25 -14.27
N HIS A 336 9.19 3.32 -14.23
CA HIS A 336 8.47 4.49 -13.79
C HIS A 336 8.04 4.44 -12.32
N GLY A 337 7.88 3.25 -11.75
CA GLY A 337 7.51 3.07 -10.33
C GLY A 337 8.59 3.55 -9.38
N GLY A 338 9.86 3.22 -9.68
CA GLY A 338 11.01 3.66 -8.91
C GLY A 338 11.17 5.17 -8.85
N ASN A 339 11.01 5.84 -10.00
CA ASN A 339 11.07 7.29 -10.07
C ASN A 339 9.93 7.97 -9.30
N ARG A 340 8.72 7.40 -9.31
CA ARG A 340 7.59 7.94 -8.54
C ARG A 340 7.89 7.89 -7.04
N LEU A 341 8.24 6.71 -6.53
CA LEU A 341 8.52 6.55 -5.10
C LEU A 341 9.72 7.41 -4.64
N ASP A 342 10.78 7.56 -5.45
CA ASP A 342 11.89 8.46 -5.12
C ASP A 342 11.43 9.93 -5.03
N ASN A 343 10.54 10.39 -5.92
CA ASN A 343 9.97 11.75 -5.86
C ASN A 343 9.09 11.93 -4.61
N GLU A 344 8.22 10.97 -4.34
CA GLU A 344 7.26 10.98 -3.23
C GLU A 344 7.97 11.01 -1.87
N VAL A 345 8.86 10.06 -1.60
CA VAL A 345 9.55 9.99 -0.30
C VAL A 345 10.43 11.21 -0.01
N ARG A 346 10.97 11.85 -1.05
CA ARG A 346 11.73 13.11 -0.89
C ARG A 346 10.84 14.28 -0.53
N ALA A 347 9.65 14.36 -1.15
CA ALA A 347 8.65 15.38 -0.82
C ALA A 347 8.16 15.19 0.62
N VAL A 348 7.75 13.96 0.97
CA VAL A 348 7.31 13.61 2.33
C VAL A 348 8.40 13.90 3.36
N TYR A 349 9.64 13.44 3.14
CA TYR A 349 10.76 13.72 4.04
C TYR A 349 10.99 15.23 4.25
N GLY A 350 11.00 16.00 3.17
CA GLY A 350 11.21 17.46 3.25
C GLY A 350 10.12 18.17 4.03
N ILE A 351 8.85 17.76 3.85
CA ILE A 351 7.71 18.34 4.58
C ILE A 351 7.77 17.93 6.06
N GLU A 352 7.96 16.64 6.36
CA GLU A 352 8.04 16.13 7.74
C GLU A 352 9.19 16.77 8.56
N MET A 353 10.32 17.05 7.89
CA MET A 353 11.47 17.69 8.52
C MET A 353 11.39 19.21 8.52
N HIS A 354 10.35 19.81 7.92
CA HIS A 354 10.23 21.26 7.71
C HIS A 354 11.46 21.88 7.00
N ASP A 355 12.13 21.09 6.14
CA ASP A 355 13.31 21.57 5.39
C ASP A 355 12.90 22.24 4.07
N TRP A 356 12.18 23.35 4.23
CA TRP A 356 11.54 24.08 3.11
C TRP A 356 12.53 24.53 2.04
N LYS A 357 13.76 24.87 2.40
CA LYS A 357 14.76 25.34 1.44
C LYS A 357 15.30 24.21 0.57
N THR A 358 15.60 23.07 1.17
CA THR A 358 16.04 21.89 0.42
C THR A 358 14.91 21.38 -0.43
N LEU A 359 13.69 21.27 0.13
CA LEU A 359 12.51 20.81 -0.58
C LEU A 359 12.19 21.69 -1.80
N ALA A 360 12.27 23.03 -1.67
CA ALA A 360 12.06 23.97 -2.77
C ALA A 360 13.09 23.84 -3.91
N ALA A 361 14.24 23.24 -3.64
CA ALA A 361 15.33 23.06 -4.60
C ALA A 361 15.45 21.59 -5.11
N GLU A 362 14.65 20.66 -4.56
CA GLU A 362 14.70 19.24 -4.95
C GLU A 362 14.30 19.09 -6.43
N ALA A 363 15.05 18.28 -7.17
CA ALA A 363 14.75 18.01 -8.57
C ALA A 363 14.00 16.67 -8.70
N PRO A 364 13.04 16.55 -9.64
CA PRO A 364 12.45 15.26 -9.94
C PRO A 364 13.52 14.22 -10.30
N ALA A 365 13.23 12.95 -10.00
CA ALA A 365 14.13 11.85 -10.34
C ALA A 365 14.50 11.89 -11.84
N PRO A 366 15.78 11.71 -12.21
CA PRO A 366 16.21 11.77 -13.59
C PRO A 366 15.44 10.79 -14.48
N GLY A 367 14.96 11.25 -15.63
CA GLY A 367 14.21 10.42 -16.56
C GLY A 367 12.72 10.23 -16.22
N SER A 368 12.22 10.82 -15.12
CA SER A 368 10.80 10.78 -14.79
C SER A 368 9.94 11.29 -15.94
N LYS A 369 8.91 10.51 -16.31
CA LYS A 369 7.84 11.00 -17.19
C LYS A 369 7.07 12.12 -16.50
N GLU A 370 6.44 13.00 -17.28
CA GLU A 370 5.77 14.19 -16.76
C GLU A 370 4.75 13.88 -15.65
N TYR A 371 3.96 12.83 -15.84
CA TYR A 371 2.94 12.38 -14.91
C TYR A 371 3.48 11.67 -13.64
N LEU A 372 4.80 11.65 -13.43
CA LEU A 372 5.46 11.09 -12.24
C LEU A 372 6.22 12.15 -11.44
N LYS A 373 6.14 13.43 -11.86
CA LYS A 373 6.86 14.54 -11.21
C LYS A 373 5.96 15.30 -10.22
N PHE A 374 4.69 14.98 -10.15
CA PHE A 374 3.72 15.76 -9.38
C PHE A 374 4.06 15.82 -7.88
N ASP A 375 4.60 14.74 -7.28
CA ASP A 375 4.99 14.74 -5.86
C ASP A 375 6.10 15.77 -5.58
N THR A 376 7.10 15.88 -6.47
CA THR A 376 8.14 16.91 -6.35
C THR A 376 7.55 18.32 -6.43
N TYR A 377 6.64 18.56 -7.37
CA TYR A 377 6.03 19.89 -7.52
C TYR A 377 5.02 20.20 -6.42
N TRP A 378 4.32 19.21 -5.89
CA TRP A 378 3.53 19.35 -4.68
C TRP A 378 4.42 19.79 -3.50
N GLY A 379 5.55 19.12 -3.28
CA GLY A 379 6.52 19.52 -2.26
C GLY A 379 7.03 20.95 -2.46
N HIS A 380 7.31 21.37 -3.71
CA HIS A 380 7.67 22.77 -4.02
C HIS A 380 6.55 23.74 -3.66
N GLY A 381 5.29 23.42 -3.93
CA GLY A 381 4.13 24.25 -3.61
C GLY A 381 3.97 24.45 -2.11
N VAL A 382 4.11 23.37 -1.33
CA VAL A 382 4.10 23.42 0.14
C VAL A 382 5.27 24.29 0.66
N ALA A 383 6.50 24.01 0.21
CA ALA A 383 7.68 24.77 0.60
C ALA A 383 7.56 26.26 0.26
N ALA A 384 7.03 26.59 -0.93
CA ALA A 384 6.82 27.96 -1.37
C ALA A 384 5.86 28.74 -0.44
N GLY A 385 4.79 28.08 0.06
CA GLY A 385 3.90 28.66 1.05
C GLY A 385 4.64 29.04 2.33
N HIS A 386 5.40 28.13 2.89
CA HIS A 386 6.20 28.34 4.11
C HIS A 386 7.30 29.41 3.93
N LEU A 387 7.90 29.46 2.74
CA LEU A 387 8.92 30.47 2.39
C LEU A 387 8.33 31.83 1.99
N LYS A 388 6.99 31.95 1.85
CA LYS A 388 6.31 33.12 1.30
C LYS A 388 6.78 33.50 -0.11
N ASP A 389 7.12 32.50 -0.93
CA ASP A 389 7.55 32.69 -2.31
C ASP A 389 6.39 32.43 -3.29
N ALA A 390 5.60 33.48 -3.56
CA ALA A 390 4.48 33.41 -4.48
C ALA A 390 4.87 33.04 -5.92
N LYS A 391 6.11 33.36 -6.35
CA LYS A 391 6.59 33.03 -7.69
C LYS A 391 6.88 31.54 -7.81
N LEU A 392 7.53 30.97 -6.82
CA LEU A 392 7.78 29.52 -6.76
C LEU A 392 6.45 28.76 -6.67
N ALA A 393 5.50 29.20 -5.82
CA ALA A 393 4.19 28.58 -5.68
C ALA A 393 3.44 28.52 -7.03
N ALA A 394 3.37 29.64 -7.76
CA ALA A 394 2.73 29.69 -9.07
C ALA A 394 3.42 28.79 -10.11
N SER A 395 4.76 28.74 -10.09
CA SER A 395 5.53 27.87 -10.98
C SER A 395 5.29 26.39 -10.67
N ALA A 396 5.32 26.01 -9.39
CA ALA A 396 5.09 24.65 -8.94
C ALA A 396 3.69 24.14 -9.33
N LEU A 397 2.65 24.96 -9.10
CA LEU A 397 1.28 24.62 -9.50
C LEU A 397 1.14 24.46 -11.02
N THR A 398 1.83 25.29 -11.80
CA THR A 398 1.84 25.17 -13.27
C THR A 398 2.45 23.83 -13.72
N GLU A 399 3.56 23.43 -13.12
CA GLU A 399 4.22 22.16 -13.46
C GLU A 399 3.41 20.95 -12.96
N PHE A 400 2.78 21.06 -11.78
CA PHE A 400 1.86 20.05 -11.27
C PHE A 400 0.66 19.85 -12.24
N ASP A 401 0.02 20.93 -12.67
CA ASP A 401 -1.11 20.86 -13.62
C ASP A 401 -0.71 20.23 -14.96
N LYS A 402 0.53 20.45 -15.45
CA LYS A 402 1.05 19.73 -16.63
C LYS A 402 1.15 18.22 -16.37
N GLY A 403 1.63 17.84 -15.19
CA GLY A 403 1.69 16.43 -14.77
C GLY A 403 0.30 15.78 -14.77
N VAL A 404 -0.71 16.47 -14.23
CA VAL A 404 -2.11 16.01 -14.22
C VAL A 404 -2.66 15.86 -15.65
N GLU A 405 -2.39 16.81 -16.56
CA GLU A 405 -2.80 16.69 -17.97
C GLU A 405 -2.08 15.54 -18.71
N ALA A 406 -0.85 15.23 -18.35
CA ALA A 406 -0.15 14.06 -18.87
C ALA A 406 -0.72 12.76 -18.28
N LEU A 407 -1.11 12.76 -17.00
CA LEU A 407 -1.72 11.61 -16.31
C LEU A 407 -3.04 11.19 -16.97
N LYS A 408 -3.87 12.14 -17.43
CA LYS A 408 -5.11 11.86 -18.18
C LYS A 408 -4.91 10.97 -19.41
N LYS A 409 -3.73 11.02 -20.00
CA LYS A 409 -3.36 10.28 -21.22
C LYS A 409 -2.50 9.04 -20.94
N SER A 410 -2.28 8.74 -19.68
CA SER A 410 -1.48 7.61 -19.22
C SER A 410 -2.37 6.41 -18.84
N PRO A 411 -1.81 5.22 -18.71
CA PRO A 411 -2.53 4.07 -18.14
C PRO A 411 -3.07 4.30 -16.70
N TYR A 412 -2.63 5.36 -16.04
CA TYR A 412 -2.95 5.68 -14.65
C TYR A 412 -3.99 6.81 -14.50
N ALA A 413 -4.79 7.06 -15.53
CA ALA A 413 -5.79 8.13 -15.53
C ALA A 413 -6.83 8.04 -14.40
N SER A 414 -7.10 6.85 -13.88
CA SER A 414 -7.98 6.64 -12.71
C SER A 414 -7.53 7.36 -11.43
N ARG A 415 -6.26 7.76 -11.34
CA ARG A 415 -5.69 8.47 -10.19
C ARG A 415 -6.00 9.97 -10.15
N ILE A 416 -6.61 10.54 -11.15
CA ILE A 416 -6.84 11.99 -11.26
C ILE A 416 -7.64 12.54 -10.08
N SER A 417 -8.65 11.80 -9.60
CA SER A 417 -9.48 12.22 -8.48
C SER A 417 -8.67 12.45 -7.19
N SER A 418 -7.62 11.65 -6.97
CA SER A 418 -6.76 11.82 -5.81
C SER A 418 -5.83 13.03 -5.92
N MET A 419 -5.45 13.43 -7.15
CA MET A 419 -4.60 14.61 -7.38
C MET A 419 -5.30 15.94 -7.05
N GLU A 420 -6.63 15.95 -6.90
CA GLU A 420 -7.35 17.16 -6.53
C GLU A 420 -7.08 17.62 -5.09
N VAL A 421 -6.74 16.71 -4.18
CA VAL A 421 -6.39 17.05 -2.78
C VAL A 421 -5.11 17.87 -2.79
N GLU A 422 -4.03 17.31 -3.34
CA GLU A 422 -2.70 17.95 -3.42
C GLU A 422 -2.78 19.27 -4.19
N ARG A 423 -3.57 19.30 -5.26
CA ARG A 423 -3.79 20.53 -6.02
C ARG A 423 -4.47 21.63 -5.18
N ASN A 424 -5.47 21.29 -4.38
CA ASN A 424 -6.14 22.26 -3.50
C ASN A 424 -5.22 22.72 -2.36
N GLU A 425 -4.35 21.86 -1.83
CA GLU A 425 -3.30 22.23 -0.89
C GLU A 425 -2.35 23.26 -1.51
N MET A 426 -1.87 23.00 -2.73
CA MET A 426 -0.99 23.91 -3.46
C MET A 426 -1.66 25.28 -3.73
N VAL A 427 -2.94 25.28 -4.10
CA VAL A 427 -3.72 26.52 -4.25
C VAL A 427 -3.83 27.27 -2.92
N GLY A 428 -3.99 26.57 -1.81
CA GLY A 428 -4.00 27.14 -0.47
C GLY A 428 -2.64 27.79 -0.13
N TRP A 429 -1.54 27.06 -0.32
CA TRP A 429 -0.20 27.57 -0.07
C TRP A 429 0.18 28.74 -1.00
N GLN A 430 -0.24 28.70 -2.27
CA GLN A 430 -0.04 29.82 -3.19
C GLN A 430 -0.79 31.06 -2.70
N ALA A 431 -2.07 30.94 -2.35
CA ALA A 431 -2.86 32.06 -1.84
C ALA A 431 -2.24 32.66 -0.57
N PHE A 432 -1.71 31.81 0.32
CA PHE A 432 -1.00 32.26 1.51
C PHE A 432 0.29 33.02 1.17
N ALA A 433 1.09 32.53 0.23
CA ALA A 433 2.30 33.23 -0.24
C ALA A 433 1.96 34.58 -0.89
N GLU A 434 0.80 34.70 -1.52
CA GLU A 434 0.26 35.94 -2.11
C GLU A 434 -0.39 36.91 -1.09
N ASN A 435 -0.33 36.59 0.23
CA ASN A 435 -0.99 37.34 1.29
C ASN A 435 -2.53 37.44 1.15
N LYS A 436 -3.18 36.33 0.75
CA LYS A 436 -4.63 36.17 0.63
C LYS A 436 -5.14 35.10 1.64
N PRO A 437 -5.11 35.39 2.97
CA PRO A 437 -5.31 34.38 4.01
C PRO A 437 -6.65 33.66 3.94
N GLU A 438 -7.76 34.35 3.68
CA GLU A 438 -9.08 33.71 3.63
C GLU A 438 -9.22 32.77 2.43
N ASN A 439 -8.62 33.11 1.28
CA ASN A 439 -8.57 32.22 0.12
C ASN A 439 -7.71 30.99 0.43
N ALA A 440 -6.61 31.18 1.14
CA ALA A 440 -5.72 30.11 1.56
C ALA A 440 -6.43 29.11 2.46
N VAL A 441 -7.10 29.59 3.51
CA VAL A 441 -7.88 28.74 4.43
C VAL A 441 -9.02 28.03 3.70
N THR A 442 -9.72 28.71 2.79
CA THR A 442 -10.81 28.12 2.01
C THR A 442 -10.32 26.96 1.14
N ALA A 443 -9.22 27.14 0.41
CA ALA A 443 -8.66 26.10 -0.45
C ALA A 443 -8.12 24.92 0.37
N MET A 444 -7.40 25.18 1.46
CA MET A 444 -6.85 24.14 2.32
C MET A 444 -7.95 23.35 3.04
N ARG A 445 -9.04 24.01 3.48
CA ARG A 445 -10.19 23.33 4.05
C ARG A 445 -10.88 22.43 3.04
N LYS A 446 -10.98 22.88 1.78
CA LYS A 446 -11.50 22.04 0.69
C LYS A 446 -10.64 20.79 0.49
N ALA A 447 -9.30 20.92 0.51
CA ALA A 447 -8.39 19.78 0.43
C ALA A 447 -8.62 18.80 1.59
N ALA A 448 -8.67 19.30 2.82
CA ALA A 448 -8.90 18.52 4.03
C ALA A 448 -10.24 17.75 4.01
N ASP A 449 -11.34 18.45 3.70
CA ASP A 449 -12.67 17.83 3.61
C ASP A 449 -12.78 16.82 2.47
N GLN A 450 -11.99 16.98 1.41
CA GLN A 450 -11.92 16.05 0.29
C GLN A 450 -11.10 14.81 0.65
N GLN A 451 -9.94 14.98 1.32
CA GLN A 451 -9.13 13.85 1.79
C GLN A 451 -9.90 13.00 2.80
N ASP A 452 -10.67 13.60 3.73
CA ASP A 452 -11.50 12.86 4.67
C ASP A 452 -12.54 11.97 3.97
N LYS A 453 -13.08 12.40 2.83
CA LYS A 453 -14.07 11.63 2.05
C LYS A 453 -13.41 10.51 1.23
N LEU A 454 -12.26 10.79 0.65
CA LEU A 454 -11.54 9.81 -0.20
C LEU A 454 -10.79 8.76 0.62
N GLY A 455 -10.62 9.00 1.92
CA GLY A 455 -9.72 8.25 2.77
C GLY A 455 -8.27 8.73 2.62
N GLN A 456 -7.57 8.74 3.75
CA GLN A 456 -6.14 9.08 3.83
C GLN A 456 -5.30 7.81 3.63
N GLY A 457 -4.17 7.91 2.94
CA GLY A 457 -3.16 6.85 2.87
C GLY A 457 -2.47 6.62 4.22
N GLU A 458 -1.84 5.46 4.41
CA GLU A 458 -1.22 5.03 5.67
C GLU A 458 0.01 5.87 6.02
N VAL A 459 0.73 6.28 4.97
CA VAL A 459 1.99 7.05 5.06
C VAL A 459 1.87 8.44 4.41
N ASP A 460 0.63 8.95 4.31
CA ASP A 460 0.33 10.27 3.78
C ASP A 460 0.47 11.37 4.86
N ILE A 461 0.71 12.59 4.41
CA ILE A 461 0.61 13.78 5.26
C ILE A 461 -0.84 14.25 5.27
N PRO A 462 -1.49 14.40 6.45
CA PRO A 462 -2.88 14.83 6.52
C PRO A 462 -3.06 16.27 6.03
N ALA A 463 -3.97 16.49 5.08
CA ALA A 463 -4.36 17.84 4.65
C ALA A 463 -4.91 18.68 5.82
N ARG A 464 -5.54 18.05 6.81
CA ARG A 464 -5.95 18.74 8.05
C ARG A 464 -4.77 19.21 8.88
N GLU A 465 -3.65 18.49 8.90
CA GLU A 465 -2.43 18.94 9.56
C GLU A 465 -1.86 20.19 8.85
N MET A 466 -1.81 20.19 7.52
CA MET A 466 -1.42 21.37 6.73
C MET A 466 -2.38 22.56 6.92
N LEU A 467 -3.68 22.31 7.05
CA LEU A 467 -4.65 23.37 7.41
C LEU A 467 -4.36 23.94 8.81
N GLY A 468 -4.06 23.09 9.76
CA GLY A 468 -3.62 23.49 11.10
C GLY A 468 -2.38 24.39 11.06
N ASP A 469 -1.35 23.99 10.28
CA ASP A 469 -0.13 24.78 10.11
C ASP A 469 -0.42 26.15 9.50
N LEU A 470 -1.25 26.21 8.47
CA LEU A 470 -1.68 27.48 7.87
C LEU A 470 -2.38 28.38 8.90
N LEU A 471 -3.30 27.82 9.69
CA LEU A 471 -4.03 28.53 10.75
C LEU A 471 -3.10 29.03 11.87
N MET A 472 -2.07 28.25 12.21
CA MET A 472 -1.03 28.67 13.15
C MET A 472 -0.22 29.87 12.62
N MET A 473 0.13 29.85 11.34
CA MET A 473 0.83 30.96 10.67
C MET A 473 -0.06 32.22 10.59
N GLU A 474 -1.37 32.06 10.47
CA GLU A 474 -2.38 33.13 10.53
C GLU A 474 -2.77 33.54 11.97
N LYS A 475 -2.08 33.03 12.99
CA LYS A 475 -2.30 33.34 14.42
C LYS A 475 -3.71 32.96 14.92
N ARG A 476 -4.25 31.86 14.42
CA ARG A 476 -5.57 31.27 14.77
C ARG A 476 -5.40 29.94 15.53
N PRO A 477 -4.67 29.91 16.69
CA PRO A 477 -4.26 28.66 17.32
C PRO A 477 -5.43 27.79 17.81
N GLY A 478 -6.55 28.40 18.22
CA GLY A 478 -7.73 27.63 18.66
C GLY A 478 -8.37 26.84 17.51
N GLU A 479 -8.42 27.40 16.30
CA GLU A 479 -8.90 26.69 15.12
C GLU A 479 -7.88 25.63 14.66
N ALA A 480 -6.59 25.97 14.65
CA ALA A 480 -5.53 25.02 14.34
C ALA A 480 -5.58 23.77 15.22
N LEU A 481 -5.80 23.96 16.53
CA LEU A 481 -5.92 22.85 17.48
C LEU A 481 -7.07 21.89 17.14
N VAL A 482 -8.18 22.41 16.62
CA VAL A 482 -9.30 21.56 16.16
C VAL A 482 -8.87 20.69 14.98
N GLU A 483 -8.23 21.29 13.98
CA GLU A 483 -7.79 20.57 12.78
C GLU A 483 -6.72 19.51 13.11
N TYR A 484 -5.75 19.82 13.96
CA TYR A 484 -4.75 18.82 14.40
C TYR A 484 -5.38 17.65 15.17
N LYS A 485 -6.38 17.92 16.01
CA LYS A 485 -7.10 16.84 16.70
C LYS A 485 -7.86 15.95 15.71
N MET A 486 -8.45 16.53 14.68
CA MET A 486 -9.12 15.76 13.62
C MET A 486 -8.11 14.92 12.84
N ALA A 487 -6.95 15.48 12.49
CA ALA A 487 -5.86 14.73 11.85
C ALA A 487 -5.40 13.55 12.71
N LEU A 488 -5.16 13.78 14.01
CA LEU A 488 -4.72 12.74 14.95
C LEU A 488 -5.77 11.65 15.23
N ASN A 489 -7.05 11.90 14.99
CA ASN A 489 -8.09 10.87 15.06
C ASN A 489 -8.02 9.89 13.88
N LEU A 490 -7.60 10.37 12.70
CA LEU A 490 -7.47 9.55 11.49
C LEU A 490 -6.08 8.92 11.35
N SER A 491 -5.05 9.61 11.85
CA SER A 491 -3.65 9.19 11.82
C SER A 491 -3.04 9.36 13.22
N PRO A 492 -3.31 8.43 14.13
CA PRO A 492 -2.90 8.55 15.52
C PRO A 492 -1.37 8.53 15.66
N ASN A 493 -0.89 9.20 16.69
CA ASN A 493 0.52 9.21 17.07
C ASN A 493 1.47 9.76 15.97
N ARG A 494 0.99 10.60 15.04
CA ARG A 494 1.90 11.33 14.15
C ARG A 494 2.72 12.35 14.96
N LEU A 495 4.04 12.33 14.77
CA LEU A 495 4.94 13.18 15.56
C LEU A 495 4.66 14.67 15.31
N ASN A 496 4.57 15.09 14.04
CA ASN A 496 4.28 16.49 13.69
C ASN A 496 2.87 16.90 14.18
N GLY A 497 1.87 16.03 14.03
CA GLY A 497 0.53 16.27 14.56
C GLY A 497 0.51 16.48 16.07
N LEU A 498 1.25 15.66 16.83
CA LEU A 498 1.37 15.80 18.29
C LEU A 498 2.10 17.08 18.71
N LEU A 499 3.24 17.39 18.04
CA LEU A 499 4.02 18.60 18.33
C LEU A 499 3.22 19.86 18.01
N SER A 500 2.57 19.88 16.85
CA SER A 500 1.77 21.02 16.38
C SER A 500 0.49 21.22 17.21
N ALA A 501 -0.20 20.14 17.59
CA ALA A 501 -1.33 20.22 18.51
C ALA A 501 -0.90 20.76 19.91
N GLY A 502 0.27 20.34 20.39
CA GLY A 502 0.86 20.85 21.62
C GLY A 502 1.13 22.35 21.53
N MET A 503 1.77 22.82 20.46
CA MET A 503 2.05 24.25 20.24
C MET A 503 0.75 25.07 20.06
N ALA A 504 -0.24 24.54 19.38
CA ALA A 504 -1.52 25.22 19.20
C ALA A 504 -2.26 25.36 20.54
N ALA A 505 -2.30 24.30 21.35
CA ALA A 505 -2.89 24.33 22.68
C ALA A 505 -2.17 25.30 23.63
N GLU A 506 -0.81 25.33 23.58
CA GLU A 506 -0.02 26.28 24.37
C GLU A 506 -0.35 27.75 24.00
N LYS A 507 -0.40 28.07 22.69
CA LYS A 507 -0.76 29.42 22.22
C LYS A 507 -2.23 29.76 22.46
N ASP A 508 -3.11 28.78 22.48
CA ASP A 508 -4.53 28.94 22.84
C ASP A 508 -4.80 28.95 24.35
N LYS A 509 -3.71 28.99 25.16
CA LYS A 509 -3.76 29.02 26.63
C LYS A 509 -4.46 27.82 27.26
N LYS A 510 -4.26 26.64 26.71
CA LYS A 510 -4.75 25.34 27.18
C LYS A 510 -3.58 24.46 27.67
N PRO A 511 -2.95 24.80 28.80
CA PRO A 511 -1.67 24.18 29.22
C PRO A 511 -1.79 22.68 29.48
N GLU A 512 -2.91 22.18 29.97
CA GLU A 512 -3.10 20.75 30.24
C GLU A 512 -3.18 19.94 28.94
N GLU A 513 -3.89 20.44 27.93
CA GLU A 513 -3.95 19.82 26.61
C GLU A 513 -2.55 19.85 25.94
N ALA A 514 -1.87 21.00 26.00
CA ALA A 514 -0.51 21.13 25.46
C ALA A 514 0.43 20.10 26.08
N ARG A 515 0.37 19.94 27.41
CA ARG A 515 1.17 18.97 28.13
C ARG A 515 0.89 17.53 27.70
N ALA A 516 -0.38 17.17 27.49
CA ALA A 516 -0.75 15.83 27.07
C ALA A 516 -0.12 15.49 25.71
N PHE A 517 -0.23 16.38 24.73
CA PHE A 517 0.38 16.21 23.40
C PHE A 517 1.91 16.15 23.47
N TYR A 518 2.55 17.07 24.19
CA TYR A 518 4.00 17.06 24.34
C TYR A 518 4.52 15.81 25.08
N THR A 519 3.78 15.29 26.04
CA THR A 519 4.15 14.05 26.72
C THR A 519 4.08 12.85 25.77
N ALA A 520 3.06 12.80 24.91
CA ALA A 520 2.95 11.76 23.89
C ALA A 520 4.13 11.83 22.90
N ALA A 521 4.43 13.01 22.35
CA ALA A 521 5.56 13.23 21.44
C ALA A 521 6.93 12.90 22.11
N ALA A 522 7.11 13.31 23.38
CA ALA A 522 8.34 13.01 24.12
C ALA A 522 8.55 11.51 24.32
N ARG A 523 7.50 10.77 24.68
CA ARG A 523 7.57 9.31 24.85
C ARG A 523 7.90 8.61 23.52
N GLN A 524 7.28 9.02 22.44
CA GLN A 524 7.47 8.44 21.12
C GLN A 524 8.90 8.61 20.60
N THR A 525 9.56 9.71 20.96
CA THR A 525 10.96 10.01 20.61
C THR A 525 11.97 9.59 21.68
N ASP A 526 11.63 8.67 22.57
CA ASP A 526 12.44 8.26 23.72
C ASP A 526 13.01 9.48 24.48
N PHE A 527 12.13 10.43 24.79
CA PHE A 527 12.46 11.69 25.45
C PHE A 527 13.57 12.48 24.71
N GLY A 528 13.46 12.51 23.39
CA GLY A 528 14.35 13.28 22.50
C GLY A 528 15.69 12.62 22.21
N LYS A 529 15.94 11.38 22.66
CA LYS A 529 17.21 10.69 22.35
C LYS A 529 17.34 10.31 20.87
N THR A 530 16.23 10.15 20.18
CA THR A 530 16.19 9.72 18.78
C THR A 530 16.22 10.87 17.79
N SER A 531 15.89 12.11 18.21
CA SER A 531 15.78 13.28 17.34
C SER A 531 16.59 14.45 17.85
N GLN A 532 17.15 15.25 16.93
CA GLN A 532 17.84 16.51 17.22
C GLN A 532 16.95 17.73 16.92
N ARG A 533 15.68 17.54 16.62
CA ARG A 533 14.74 18.61 16.30
C ARG A 533 14.46 19.49 17.52
N THR A 534 14.41 20.81 17.28
CA THR A 534 14.19 21.80 18.35
C THR A 534 12.78 21.76 18.95
N ASP A 535 11.78 21.40 18.13
CA ASP A 535 10.39 21.23 18.57
C ASP A 535 10.21 19.98 19.44
N VAL A 536 10.93 18.87 19.14
CA VAL A 536 11.01 17.71 20.01
C VAL A 536 11.67 18.07 21.35
N ALA A 537 12.77 18.82 21.32
CA ALA A 537 13.43 19.29 22.54
C ALA A 537 12.51 20.17 23.40
N HIS A 538 11.68 21.03 22.76
CA HIS A 538 10.66 21.80 23.43
C HIS A 538 9.59 20.89 24.09
N ALA A 539 9.09 19.92 23.37
CA ALA A 539 8.09 18.97 23.88
C ALA A 539 8.62 18.19 25.10
N VAL A 540 9.88 17.71 25.05
CA VAL A 540 10.53 17.03 26.17
C VAL A 540 10.62 17.95 27.40
N LYS A 541 11.01 19.22 27.22
CA LYS A 541 11.07 20.20 28.29
C LYS A 541 9.68 20.43 28.92
N MET A 542 8.64 20.56 28.12
CA MET A 542 7.28 20.79 28.58
C MET A 542 6.69 19.56 29.29
N ALA A 543 7.02 18.35 28.83
CA ALA A 543 6.66 17.10 29.50
C ALA A 543 7.35 16.95 30.87
N GLY A 544 8.66 17.22 30.96
CA GLY A 544 9.46 17.05 32.19
C GLY A 544 9.21 18.09 33.27
N ALA A 545 8.79 19.31 32.89
CA ALA A 545 8.37 20.33 33.85
C ALA A 545 7.19 19.88 34.75
N ALA A 546 6.46 18.86 34.32
CA ALA A 546 5.31 18.31 35.03
C ALA A 546 5.69 17.28 36.12
N GLU A 547 6.70 16.43 35.89
CA GLU A 547 7.13 15.46 36.90
C GLU A 547 7.71 16.16 38.13
N THR A 548 8.37 17.31 37.94
CA THR A 548 8.90 18.12 39.03
C THR A 548 7.79 18.84 39.82
N ALA A 549 6.68 19.23 39.13
CA ALA A 549 5.56 19.90 39.78
C ALA A 549 4.60 18.93 40.50
N MET A 550 4.57 17.66 40.17
CA MET A 550 3.79 16.61 40.87
C MET A 550 4.54 16.01 42.05
N ASN A 551 5.86 16.19 42.13
CA ASN A 551 6.71 15.69 43.20
C ASN A 551 7.04 16.77 44.25
N ASN A 552 6.56 18.01 44.13
CA ASN A 552 6.59 19.10 45.08
C ASN A 552 5.18 19.44 45.57
#